data_6de62251d43e71f5a673e351136da892
#
_entry.id   6de62251d43e71f5a673e351136da892
#
_cell.length_a   1.000
_cell.length_b   1.000
_cell.length_c   1.000
_cell.angle_alpha   90.00
_cell.angle_beta   90.00
_cell.angle_gamma   90.00
#
_symmetry.space_group_name_H-M   'P 1'
#
loop_
_entity.id
_entity.type
_entity.pdbx_description
1 polymer ?
#
loop_
_entity_poly.entity_id
_entity_poly.type
_entity_poly.pdbx_seq_one_letter_code
_entity_poly.pdbx_strand_id
1 'polypeptide(L)'
;GSLVAEYPQLASGKIEILEDKDWEREWMDNYQPMSFGKRLWICPSWRKPPDANAVNLMLDPGLAFGTGTHPTTALCLEWLDQQHLDGTTVVDYGCGSGILSIAALLLGASKVIAIDNDPQALLATRDNAERNHIAEQRLQVLLPDQVPKYIQADVVIANILAGPLCELSSVLLSLLRP
;
A
#
# COMPACT_ATOMS: atom_id res chain seq x y z
N GLY A 1 -37.12 24.95 11.60
CA GLY A 1 -36.24 25.98 12.13
C GLY A 1 -34.97 26.05 11.31
N SER A 2 -34.43 27.25 11.09
CA SER A 2 -33.21 27.47 10.32
C SER A 2 -31.99 26.97 11.12
N LEU A 3 -31.11 26.19 10.53
CA LEU A 3 -29.84 25.78 11.11
C LEU A 3 -28.98 26.95 11.64
N VAL A 4 -29.11 28.11 11.03
CA VAL A 4 -28.47 29.39 11.45
C VAL A 4 -28.95 29.88 12.82
N ALA A 5 -30.19 29.58 13.21
CA ALA A 5 -30.70 29.95 14.52
C ALA A 5 -30.11 29.09 15.65
N GLU A 6 -29.77 27.83 15.33
CA GLU A 6 -29.18 26.85 16.25
C GLU A 6 -27.65 27.00 16.33
N TYR A 7 -27.04 27.45 15.23
CA TYR A 7 -25.59 27.62 15.09
C TYR A 7 -25.23 28.99 14.49
N PRO A 8 -25.20 30.06 15.28
CA PRO A 8 -24.94 31.43 14.79
C PRO A 8 -23.63 31.63 14.05
N GLN A 9 -22.62 30.79 14.32
CA GLN A 9 -21.32 30.77 13.62
C GLN A 9 -21.45 30.41 12.13
N LEU A 10 -22.55 29.80 11.69
CA LEU A 10 -22.83 29.50 10.28
C LEU A 10 -23.43 30.67 9.50
N ALA A 11 -23.73 31.80 10.16
CA ALA A 11 -24.33 32.99 9.52
C ALA A 11 -23.43 33.59 8.43
N SER A 12 -22.09 33.37 8.49
CA SER A 12 -21.10 33.78 7.48
C SER A 12 -20.69 32.66 6.53
N GLY A 13 -21.31 31.50 6.65
CA GLY A 13 -21.01 30.35 5.79
C GLY A 13 -21.46 30.62 4.35
N LYS A 14 -20.54 30.41 3.40
CA LYS A 14 -20.85 30.42 1.98
C LYS A 14 -21.37 29.03 1.60
N ILE A 15 -22.63 28.95 1.20
CA ILE A 15 -23.21 27.72 0.65
C ILE A 15 -22.92 27.76 -0.83
N GLU A 16 -22.05 26.86 -1.28
CA GLU A 16 -21.84 26.59 -2.70
C GLU A 16 -22.63 25.35 -3.10
N ILE A 17 -23.41 25.47 -4.17
CA ILE A 17 -24.06 24.32 -4.79
C ILE A 17 -22.96 23.56 -5.51
N LEU A 18 -22.61 22.38 -5.00
CA LEU A 18 -21.79 21.44 -5.75
C LEU A 18 -22.62 20.92 -6.91
N GLU A 19 -22.23 21.29 -8.13
CA GLU A 19 -22.80 20.69 -9.32
C GLU A 19 -22.54 19.17 -9.28
N ASP A 20 -23.50 18.41 -9.79
CA ASP A 20 -23.38 16.95 -9.92
C ASP A 20 -22.32 16.67 -11.00
N LYS A 21 -21.06 16.70 -10.58
CA LYS A 21 -19.92 16.36 -11.41
C LYS A 21 -19.63 14.87 -11.27
N ASP A 22 -19.17 14.26 -12.33
CA ASP A 22 -18.59 12.92 -12.31
C ASP A 22 -17.27 12.96 -11.52
N TRP A 23 -17.39 12.94 -10.18
CA TRP A 23 -16.29 13.03 -9.23
C TRP A 23 -15.28 11.91 -9.41
N GLU A 24 -15.75 10.73 -9.84
CA GLU A 24 -14.86 9.60 -10.15
C GLU A 24 -13.94 9.94 -11.31
N ARG A 25 -14.45 10.59 -12.34
CA ARG A 25 -13.70 10.96 -13.53
C ARG A 25 -12.69 12.09 -13.24
N GLU A 26 -13.12 13.14 -12.52
CA GLU A 26 -12.26 14.26 -12.16
C GLU A 26 -11.10 13.81 -11.26
N TRP A 27 -11.38 12.89 -10.35
CA TRP A 27 -10.38 12.30 -9.48
C TRP A 27 -9.41 11.39 -10.25
N MET A 28 -9.90 10.54 -11.17
CA MET A 28 -9.06 9.72 -12.04
C MET A 28 -8.15 10.57 -12.94
N ASP A 29 -8.63 11.71 -13.44
CA ASP A 29 -7.84 12.61 -14.27
C ASP A 29 -6.69 13.27 -13.50
N ASN A 30 -6.87 13.52 -12.22
CA ASN A 30 -5.86 14.12 -11.35
C ASN A 30 -4.83 13.12 -10.81
N TYR A 31 -5.13 11.81 -10.86
CA TYR A 31 -4.21 10.79 -10.36
C TYR A 31 -3.17 10.44 -11.42
N GLN A 32 -1.93 10.85 -11.18
CA GLN A 32 -0.81 10.68 -12.09
C GLN A 32 0.15 9.59 -11.60
N PRO A 33 0.91 8.94 -12.50
CA PRO A 33 2.00 8.07 -12.09
C PRO A 33 3.01 8.80 -11.20
N MET A 34 3.46 8.14 -10.14
CA MET A 34 4.40 8.67 -9.15
C MET A 34 5.66 7.82 -9.12
N SER A 35 6.83 8.46 -9.10
CA SER A 35 8.12 7.77 -8.95
C SER A 35 8.56 7.72 -7.50
N PHE A 36 9.15 6.59 -7.10
CA PHE A 36 9.73 6.37 -5.79
C PHE A 36 11.14 5.83 -5.95
N GLY A 37 12.14 6.62 -5.56
CA GLY A 37 13.54 6.29 -5.79
C GLY A 37 13.97 6.46 -7.25
N LYS A 38 14.70 5.48 -7.81
CA LYS A 38 15.30 5.55 -9.15
C LYS A 38 14.63 4.61 -10.16
N ARG A 39 14.05 3.52 -9.69
CA ARG A 39 13.58 2.42 -10.53
C ARG A 39 12.07 2.22 -10.46
N LEU A 40 11.44 2.57 -9.34
CA LEU A 40 10.06 2.22 -9.04
C LEU A 40 9.09 3.33 -9.41
N TRP A 41 8.03 2.96 -10.12
CA TRP A 41 6.86 3.79 -10.41
C TRP A 41 5.59 3.13 -9.91
N ILE A 42 4.69 3.92 -9.33
CA ILE A 42 3.31 3.52 -9.04
C ILE A 42 2.42 4.16 -10.09
N CYS A 43 1.71 3.34 -10.84
CA CYS A 43 0.91 3.78 -11.98
C CYS A 43 -0.54 3.32 -11.80
N PRO A 44 -1.54 4.19 -11.98
CA PRO A 44 -2.92 3.74 -12.07
C PRO A 44 -3.14 2.94 -13.36
N SER A 45 -4.06 1.96 -13.34
CA SER A 45 -4.28 1.03 -14.47
C SER A 45 -4.75 1.72 -15.75
N TRP A 46 -5.38 2.91 -15.64
CA TRP A 46 -5.85 3.72 -16.77
C TRP A 46 -4.79 4.67 -17.35
N ARG A 47 -3.58 4.68 -16.83
CA ARG A 47 -2.46 5.49 -17.33
C ARG A 47 -1.34 4.60 -17.84
N LYS A 48 -0.66 5.06 -18.87
CA LYS A 48 0.56 4.39 -19.34
C LYS A 48 1.73 4.75 -18.42
N PRO A 49 2.58 3.78 -18.06
CA PRO A 49 3.82 4.07 -17.34
C PRO A 49 4.67 5.10 -18.10
N PRO A 50 5.24 6.10 -17.40
CA PRO A 50 6.11 7.11 -18.03
C PRO A 50 7.40 6.52 -18.58
N ASP A 51 7.93 5.47 -17.93
CA ASP A 51 9.08 4.70 -18.38
C ASP A 51 8.75 3.20 -18.37
N ALA A 52 8.62 2.64 -19.56
CA ALA A 52 8.31 1.21 -19.73
C ALA A 52 9.47 0.28 -19.30
N ASN A 53 10.71 0.79 -19.18
CA ASN A 53 11.87 0.02 -18.76
C ASN A 53 12.06 0.05 -17.24
N ALA A 54 11.35 0.93 -16.54
CA ALA A 54 11.35 0.99 -15.08
C ALA A 54 10.50 -0.13 -14.46
N VAL A 55 10.62 -0.31 -13.16
CA VAL A 55 9.74 -1.18 -12.38
C VAL A 55 8.41 -0.46 -12.19
N ASN A 56 7.39 -0.92 -12.88
CA ASN A 56 6.05 -0.31 -12.85
C ASN A 56 5.09 -1.16 -12.03
N LEU A 57 4.60 -0.63 -10.93
CA LEU A 57 3.57 -1.22 -10.09
C LEU A 57 2.22 -0.59 -10.45
N MET A 58 1.30 -1.40 -10.93
CA MET A 58 -0.06 -0.97 -11.28
C MET A 58 -0.93 -0.99 -10.02
N LEU A 59 -1.36 0.19 -9.56
CA LEU A 59 -2.19 0.31 -8.37
C LEU A 59 -3.28 1.35 -8.59
N ASP A 60 -4.52 0.92 -8.49
CA ASP A 60 -5.66 1.82 -8.49
C ASP A 60 -5.97 2.23 -7.04
N PRO A 61 -6.17 3.52 -6.78
CA PRO A 61 -6.65 3.95 -5.49
C PRO A 61 -8.00 3.29 -5.18
N GLY A 62 -8.05 2.60 -4.06
CA GLY A 62 -9.20 1.82 -3.63
C GLY A 62 -9.57 2.12 -2.17
N LEU A 63 -10.48 1.31 -1.63
CA LEU A 63 -10.95 1.41 -0.24
C LEU A 63 -9.89 0.98 0.79
N ALA A 64 -8.88 0.20 0.38
CA ALA A 64 -7.80 -0.24 1.26
C ALA A 64 -6.75 0.86 1.43
N PHE A 65 -6.22 1.00 2.65
CA PHE A 65 -5.13 1.93 2.96
C PHE A 65 -3.86 1.57 2.17
N GLY A 66 -3.10 2.61 1.75
CA GLY A 66 -1.81 2.39 1.07
C GLY A 66 -1.88 2.64 -0.44
N THR A 67 -2.29 3.85 -0.85
CA THR A 67 -2.28 4.28 -2.26
C THR A 67 -0.91 4.83 -2.71
N GLY A 68 0.12 4.77 -1.85
CA GLY A 68 1.44 5.38 -2.09
C GLY A 68 1.52 6.87 -1.76
N THR A 69 0.39 7.58 -1.62
CA THR A 69 0.37 9.03 -1.36
C THR A 69 0.71 9.42 0.07
N HIS A 70 0.61 8.49 1.03
CA HIS A 70 0.98 8.78 2.41
C HIS A 70 2.51 8.86 2.55
N PRO A 71 3.07 9.88 3.24
CA PRO A 71 4.52 10.07 3.36
C PRO A 71 5.29 8.84 3.88
N THR A 72 4.72 8.10 4.84
CA THR A 72 5.37 6.89 5.38
C THR A 72 5.44 5.77 4.34
N THR A 73 4.42 5.60 3.52
CA THR A 73 4.42 4.62 2.42
C THR A 73 5.46 5.01 1.37
N ALA A 74 5.54 6.30 1.03
CA ALA A 74 6.55 6.82 0.10
C ALA A 74 7.98 6.50 0.58
N LEU A 75 8.28 6.76 1.85
CA LEU A 75 9.59 6.46 2.44
C LEU A 75 9.91 4.95 2.41
N CYS A 76 8.94 4.08 2.68
CA CYS A 76 9.13 2.64 2.58
C CYS A 76 9.39 2.19 1.14
N LEU A 77 8.68 2.75 0.15
CA LEU A 77 8.90 2.47 -1.26
C LEU A 77 10.28 2.93 -1.75
N GLU A 78 10.70 4.14 -1.36
CA GLU A 78 12.03 4.67 -1.65
C GLU A 78 13.14 3.83 -1.02
N TRP A 79 12.92 3.35 0.20
CA TRP A 79 13.85 2.44 0.86
C TRP A 79 13.95 1.11 0.12
N LEU A 80 12.80 0.50 -0.26
CA LEU A 80 12.77 -0.74 -1.04
C LEU A 80 13.50 -0.60 -2.38
N ASP A 81 13.32 0.54 -3.07
CA ASP A 81 13.98 0.81 -4.35
C ASP A 81 15.52 0.79 -4.24
N GLN A 82 16.07 1.13 -3.07
CA GLN A 82 17.51 1.16 -2.82
C GLN A 82 18.08 -0.19 -2.40
N GLN A 83 17.24 -1.17 -2.05
CA GLN A 83 17.70 -2.47 -1.59
C GLN A 83 18.03 -3.41 -2.74
N HIS A 84 18.96 -4.35 -2.48
CA HIS A 84 19.17 -5.54 -3.30
C HIS A 84 18.27 -6.64 -2.76
N LEU A 85 17.14 -6.86 -3.40
CA LEU A 85 16.12 -7.81 -2.96
C LEU A 85 16.19 -9.16 -3.69
N ASP A 86 17.11 -9.31 -4.63
CA ASP A 86 17.21 -10.53 -5.43
C ASP A 86 17.38 -11.79 -4.56
N GLY A 87 16.44 -12.72 -4.72
CA GLY A 87 16.43 -13.97 -3.98
C GLY A 87 15.96 -13.89 -2.53
N THR A 88 15.66 -12.68 -2.00
CA THR A 88 15.26 -12.50 -0.61
C THR A 88 13.82 -12.92 -0.34
N THR A 89 13.55 -13.24 0.93
CA THR A 89 12.20 -13.38 1.49
C THR A 89 11.87 -12.12 2.29
N VAL A 90 10.74 -11.51 2.00
CA VAL A 90 10.26 -10.30 2.68
C VAL A 90 8.98 -10.60 3.44
N VAL A 91 8.83 -10.07 4.64
CA VAL A 91 7.55 -10.02 5.37
C VAL A 91 7.05 -8.58 5.36
N ASP A 92 5.79 -8.40 4.99
CA ASP A 92 5.06 -7.12 5.02
C ASP A 92 3.95 -7.25 6.07
N TYR A 93 4.16 -6.67 7.24
CA TYR A 93 3.24 -6.78 8.36
C TYR A 93 2.34 -5.55 8.46
N GLY A 94 1.05 -5.73 8.29
CA GLY A 94 0.07 -4.66 8.04
C GLY A 94 0.09 -4.26 6.57
N CYS A 95 -0.08 -5.24 5.67
CA CYS A 95 0.14 -5.05 4.24
C CYS A 95 -0.89 -4.13 3.55
N GLY A 96 -2.10 -3.96 4.12
CA GLY A 96 -3.14 -3.09 3.56
C GLY A 96 -3.47 -3.43 2.11
N SER A 97 -3.21 -2.51 1.20
CA SER A 97 -3.38 -2.71 -0.25
C SER A 97 -2.38 -3.67 -0.88
N GLY A 98 -1.34 -4.08 -0.13
CA GLY A 98 -0.23 -4.88 -0.62
C GLY A 98 0.82 -4.11 -1.43
N ILE A 99 0.78 -2.78 -1.42
CA ILE A 99 1.69 -1.95 -2.23
C ILE A 99 3.17 -2.26 -1.93
N LEU A 100 3.56 -2.40 -0.66
CA LEU A 100 4.94 -2.69 -0.28
C LEU A 100 5.32 -4.14 -0.63
N SER A 101 4.40 -5.07 -0.44
CA SER A 101 4.54 -6.48 -0.84
C SER A 101 4.82 -6.62 -2.33
N ILE A 102 3.99 -5.98 -3.16
CA ILE A 102 4.10 -6.05 -4.62
C ILE A 102 5.36 -5.33 -5.10
N ALA A 103 5.66 -4.16 -4.51
CA ALA A 103 6.89 -3.42 -4.81
C ALA A 103 8.13 -4.28 -4.54
N ALA A 104 8.21 -4.96 -3.38
CA ALA A 104 9.32 -5.84 -3.05
C ALA A 104 9.48 -6.99 -4.08
N LEU A 105 8.36 -7.61 -4.51
CA LEU A 105 8.37 -8.67 -5.52
C LEU A 105 8.83 -8.19 -6.89
N LEU A 106 8.38 -7.03 -7.32
CA LEU A 106 8.78 -6.43 -8.60
C LEU A 106 10.25 -5.95 -8.58
N LEU A 107 10.76 -5.56 -7.41
CA LEU A 107 12.15 -5.15 -7.21
C LEU A 107 13.13 -6.32 -7.02
N GLY A 108 12.65 -7.58 -7.06
CA GLY A 108 13.52 -8.76 -7.11
C GLY A 108 13.34 -9.76 -5.97
N ALA A 109 12.56 -9.46 -4.93
CA ALA A 109 12.31 -10.42 -3.85
C ALA A 109 11.76 -11.74 -4.41
N SER A 110 12.29 -12.87 -3.96
CA SER A 110 11.84 -14.20 -4.42
C SER A 110 10.46 -14.53 -3.88
N LYS A 111 10.19 -14.11 -2.65
CA LYS A 111 8.95 -14.41 -1.93
C LYS A 111 8.58 -13.26 -0.99
N VAL A 112 7.28 -12.99 -0.89
CA VAL A 112 6.72 -12.10 0.12
C VAL A 112 5.64 -12.81 0.92
N ILE A 113 5.60 -12.55 2.22
CA ILE A 113 4.55 -12.97 3.14
C ILE A 113 3.89 -11.68 3.62
N ALA A 114 2.71 -11.41 3.07
CA ALA A 114 1.87 -10.27 3.41
C ALA A 114 0.92 -10.66 4.55
N ILE A 115 0.92 -9.89 5.62
CA ILE A 115 0.14 -10.18 6.82
C ILE A 115 -0.72 -8.97 7.14
N ASP A 116 -2.01 -9.19 7.36
CA ASP A 116 -2.92 -8.16 7.86
C ASP A 116 -4.01 -8.78 8.72
N ASN A 117 -4.53 -8.03 9.69
CA ASN A 117 -5.65 -8.46 10.53
C ASN A 117 -7.02 -8.18 9.89
N ASP A 118 -7.07 -7.35 8.85
CA ASP A 118 -8.28 -7.06 8.09
C ASP A 118 -8.42 -7.99 6.88
N PRO A 119 -9.44 -8.84 6.82
CA PRO A 119 -9.70 -9.67 5.66
C PRO A 119 -9.89 -8.89 4.35
N GLN A 120 -10.37 -7.64 4.41
CA GLN A 120 -10.52 -6.79 3.24
C GLN A 120 -9.16 -6.33 2.70
N ALA A 121 -8.19 -6.04 3.58
CA ALA A 121 -6.82 -5.76 3.19
C ALA A 121 -6.19 -6.97 2.46
N LEU A 122 -6.41 -8.18 2.99
CA LEU A 122 -5.91 -9.41 2.35
C LEU A 122 -6.51 -9.63 0.95
N LEU A 123 -7.80 -9.32 0.77
CA LEU A 123 -8.45 -9.39 -0.54
C LEU A 123 -7.83 -8.36 -1.50
N ALA A 124 -7.74 -7.11 -1.08
CA ALA A 124 -7.13 -6.03 -1.87
C ALA A 124 -5.68 -6.35 -2.27
N THR A 125 -4.89 -6.94 -1.36
CA THR A 125 -3.53 -7.39 -1.65
C THR A 125 -3.50 -8.44 -2.76
N ARG A 126 -4.41 -9.42 -2.75
CA ARG A 126 -4.50 -10.46 -3.81
C ARG A 126 -4.92 -9.86 -5.14
N ASP A 127 -5.95 -9.01 -5.16
CA ASP A 127 -6.44 -8.37 -6.38
C ASP A 127 -5.36 -7.49 -7.03
N ASN A 128 -4.63 -6.74 -6.22
CA ASN A 128 -3.51 -5.92 -6.68
C ASN A 128 -2.33 -6.77 -7.17
N ALA A 129 -2.04 -7.90 -6.53
CA ALA A 129 -1.00 -8.83 -6.97
C ALA A 129 -1.35 -9.45 -8.33
N GLU A 130 -2.60 -9.88 -8.53
CA GLU A 130 -3.09 -10.39 -9.81
C GLU A 130 -2.96 -9.35 -10.92
N ARG A 131 -3.36 -8.10 -10.65
CA ARG A 131 -3.20 -6.96 -11.59
C ARG A 131 -1.74 -6.74 -12.00
N ASN A 132 -0.81 -7.02 -11.12
CA ASN A 132 0.62 -6.92 -11.38
C ASN A 132 1.27 -8.24 -11.87
N HIS A 133 0.45 -9.21 -12.23
CA HIS A 133 0.92 -10.52 -12.73
C HIS A 133 1.89 -11.23 -11.79
N ILE A 134 1.75 -11.02 -10.47
CA ILE A 134 2.55 -11.70 -9.48
C ILE A 134 2.13 -13.17 -9.41
N ALA A 135 3.10 -14.07 -9.61
CA ALA A 135 2.85 -15.51 -9.49
C ALA A 135 2.44 -15.88 -8.05
N GLU A 136 1.38 -16.66 -7.92
CA GLU A 136 0.76 -17.03 -6.64
C GLU A 136 1.76 -17.65 -5.65
N GLN A 137 2.76 -18.40 -6.17
CA GLN A 137 3.78 -19.04 -5.37
C GLN A 137 4.75 -18.03 -4.71
N ARG A 138 4.82 -16.80 -5.24
CA ARG A 138 5.71 -15.75 -4.73
C ARG A 138 5.10 -14.90 -3.63
N LEU A 139 3.76 -14.91 -3.49
CA LEU A 139 3.04 -14.12 -2.51
C LEU A 139 2.14 -15.01 -1.63
N GLN A 140 2.42 -15.03 -0.34
CA GLN A 140 1.51 -15.60 0.66
C GLN A 140 0.79 -14.47 1.38
N VAL A 141 -0.53 -14.53 1.44
CA VAL A 141 -1.38 -13.51 2.08
C VAL A 141 -2.15 -14.15 3.22
N LEU A 142 -1.82 -13.76 4.47
CA LEU A 142 -2.19 -14.49 5.69
C LEU A 142 -2.78 -13.56 6.76
N LEU A 143 -3.67 -14.10 7.57
CA LEU A 143 -4.01 -13.52 8.86
C LEU A 143 -2.87 -13.77 9.87
N PRO A 144 -2.72 -12.97 10.94
CA PRO A 144 -1.65 -13.14 11.93
C PRO A 144 -1.60 -14.51 12.59
N ASP A 145 -2.75 -15.14 12.81
CA ASP A 145 -2.89 -16.49 13.42
C ASP A 145 -2.54 -17.64 12.45
N GLN A 146 -2.48 -17.35 11.13
CA GLN A 146 -2.12 -18.28 10.08
C GLN A 146 -0.61 -18.31 9.80
N VAL A 147 0.13 -17.36 10.39
CA VAL A 147 1.58 -17.22 10.15
C VAL A 147 2.33 -18.44 10.70
N PRO A 148 3.07 -19.17 9.86
CA PRO A 148 3.86 -20.31 10.33
C PRO A 148 4.93 -19.88 11.34
N LYS A 149 5.09 -20.65 12.43
CA LYS A 149 6.02 -20.36 13.53
C LYS A 149 7.51 -20.28 13.13
N TYR A 150 7.85 -20.73 11.94
CA TYR A 150 9.23 -20.86 11.45
C TYR A 150 9.54 -19.97 10.25
N ILE A 151 8.79 -18.86 10.10
CA ILE A 151 9.16 -17.87 9.08
C ILE A 151 10.48 -17.22 9.49
N GLN A 152 11.39 -17.17 8.52
CA GLN A 152 12.64 -16.44 8.60
C GLN A 152 12.78 -15.58 7.35
N ALA A 153 12.58 -14.28 7.49
CA ALA A 153 12.70 -13.32 6.42
C ALA A 153 14.04 -12.61 6.45
N ASP A 154 14.50 -12.22 5.28
CA ASP A 154 15.68 -11.36 5.13
C ASP A 154 15.34 -9.90 5.46
N VAL A 155 14.07 -9.52 5.21
CA VAL A 155 13.55 -8.18 5.45
C VAL A 155 12.16 -8.28 6.07
N VAL A 156 11.90 -7.47 7.08
CA VAL A 156 10.56 -7.26 7.66
C VAL A 156 10.21 -5.79 7.50
N ILE A 157 9.07 -5.51 6.87
CA ILE A 157 8.50 -4.19 6.71
C ILE A 157 7.22 -4.11 7.51
N ALA A 158 7.00 -3.00 8.20
CA ALA A 158 5.75 -2.73 8.91
C ALA A 158 5.44 -1.24 8.84
N ASN A 159 4.53 -0.85 7.96
CA ASN A 159 4.04 0.53 7.84
C ASN A 159 2.70 0.68 8.56
N ILE A 160 2.73 0.53 9.87
CA ILE A 160 1.58 0.58 10.77
C ILE A 160 1.71 1.73 11.77
N LEU A 161 0.67 1.95 12.56
CA LEU A 161 0.68 2.97 13.61
C LEU A 161 1.75 2.68 14.68
N ALA A 162 2.31 3.74 15.26
CA ALA A 162 3.41 3.65 16.22
C ALA A 162 3.09 2.80 17.46
N GLY A 163 1.86 2.88 18.00
CA GLY A 163 1.44 2.07 19.14
C GLY A 163 1.56 0.56 18.85
N PRO A 164 0.80 0.03 17.87
CA PRO A 164 0.94 -1.36 17.44
C PRO A 164 2.36 -1.75 17.04
N LEU A 165 3.14 -0.85 16.40
CA LEU A 165 4.53 -1.14 16.04
C LEU A 165 5.39 -1.44 17.27
N CYS A 166 5.23 -0.65 18.35
CA CYS A 166 5.93 -0.88 19.61
C CYS A 166 5.49 -2.20 20.28
N GLU A 167 4.19 -2.47 20.31
CA GLU A 167 3.63 -3.69 20.91
C GLU A 167 4.07 -4.96 20.18
N LEU A 168 4.17 -4.90 18.86
CA LEU A 168 4.55 -6.01 18.00
C LEU A 168 6.06 -6.16 17.79
N SER A 169 6.87 -5.28 18.37
CA SER A 169 8.33 -5.25 18.11
C SER A 169 9.01 -6.61 18.29
N SER A 170 8.70 -7.34 19.37
CA SER A 170 9.23 -8.68 19.62
C SER A 170 8.79 -9.70 18.57
N VAL A 171 7.55 -9.60 18.10
CA VAL A 171 7.02 -10.47 17.05
C VAL A 171 7.73 -10.18 15.74
N LEU A 172 7.85 -8.92 15.35
CA LEU A 172 8.52 -8.50 14.11
C LEU A 172 9.98 -8.94 14.09
N LEU A 173 10.70 -8.78 15.21
CA LEU A 173 12.07 -9.25 15.34
C LEU A 173 12.18 -10.77 15.21
N SER A 174 11.21 -11.53 15.73
CA SER A 174 11.21 -13.00 15.62
C SER A 174 11.00 -13.53 14.21
N LEU A 175 10.51 -12.69 13.28
CA LEU A 175 10.32 -13.04 11.87
C LEU A 175 11.62 -12.87 11.04
N LEU A 176 12.61 -12.15 11.56
CA LEU A 176 13.90 -11.98 10.90
C LEU A 176 14.81 -13.18 11.09
N ARG A 177 15.62 -13.44 10.10
CA ARG A 177 16.77 -14.38 10.23
C ARG A 177 17.74 -13.82 11.27
N PRO A 178 18.40 -14.73 12.03
CA PRO A 178 19.47 -14.34 12.95
C PRO A 178 20.66 -13.68 12.24
#